data_6669c46ad0ba847ce46d9e929fa123af
#
_entry.id   6669c46ad0ba847ce46d9e929fa123af
#
_cell.length_a   1.000
_cell.length_b   1.000
_cell.length_c   1.000
_cell.angle_alpha   90.00
_cell.angle_beta   90.00
_cell.angle_gamma   90.00
#
_symmetry.space_group_name_H-M   'P 1'
#
loop_
_entity.id
_entity.type
_entity.pdbx_description
1 polymer ?
#
loop_
_entity_poly.entity_id
_entity_poly.type
_entity_poly.pdbx_seq_one_letter_code
_entity_poly.pdbx_strand_id
1 'polypeptide(L)'
;MDELLKLVSEANGFLWGTSFLIPLLCGTGLFFTLRLGFVQIAKFGTACKKLFGNFSLFGEAAGKHGMSSFQALATAIAAQVGTGNLAGAMTALVSGGPGAIFWMWVAAFFGMATNFAEACLAQLYKEYDETGHVVGGPAYYISRGLGNNFVSKFLAAFFAVSIILALGFMGNMVQANSISDAFNGAFGWDTKIVGAVLAVIAGLIFIGGVKRIASVTEKLVPIMAILYVTVGLVLIVMNASHLPVVFGEIFSCAFAPKAVWGGMAGVAVAQAARYGIARGLFSNEAGMGSTPHAHAVAKVNHPVEQGVLGIIAVFIDTFVVLNITVFTVMSSGILDNNFVEGGANLRGISLVQAAFAEHFLGSWGYPFIAVCLLFFAFSTVIGWYYFGETNIRYLFGAKALLPYQILVMVFIFTGSVLKIDLVWELSDFFNGIMVIPNLIAILLLSGKVAKLLKEYNEGIAFTKEKIFVKCKNKKRRSPFVRSSF
;
A
#
# COMPACT_ATOMS: atom_id res chain seq x y z
N MET A 1 16.48 11.01 21.35
CA MET A 1 15.85 10.77 20.03
C MET A 1 16.79 9.97 19.13
N ASP A 2 18.08 10.26 19.12
CA ASP A 2 19.09 9.57 18.30
C ASP A 2 19.33 8.10 18.71
N GLU A 3 19.26 7.78 20.02
CA GLU A 3 19.32 6.38 20.48
C GLU A 3 18.13 5.55 20.02
N LEU A 4 16.92 6.11 20.03
CA LEU A 4 15.70 5.43 19.53
C LEU A 4 15.81 5.18 18.02
N LEU A 5 16.24 6.19 17.26
CA LEU A 5 16.45 6.07 15.83
C LEU A 5 17.46 4.96 15.53
N LYS A 6 18.59 4.93 16.25
CA LYS A 6 19.60 3.89 16.09
C LYS A 6 19.06 2.49 16.39
N LEU A 7 18.33 2.32 17.50
CA LEU A 7 17.74 1.03 17.89
C LEU A 7 16.73 0.54 16.84
N VAL A 8 15.86 1.42 16.36
CA VAL A 8 14.85 1.06 15.34
C VAL A 8 15.52 0.75 14.00
N SER A 9 16.54 1.51 13.61
CA SER A 9 17.29 1.26 12.38
C SER A 9 18.05 -0.07 12.43
N GLU A 10 18.64 -0.44 13.57
CA GLU A 10 19.26 -1.76 13.76
C GLU A 10 18.24 -2.89 13.67
N ALA A 11 17.07 -2.72 14.29
CA ALA A 11 15.96 -3.68 14.20
C ALA A 11 15.45 -3.82 12.75
N ASN A 12 15.31 -2.72 12.03
CA ASN A 12 14.97 -2.72 10.61
C ASN A 12 16.05 -3.40 9.75
N GLY A 13 17.33 -3.19 10.10
CA GLY A 13 18.45 -3.89 9.47
C GLY A 13 18.31 -5.41 9.54
N PHE A 14 17.83 -5.94 10.66
CA PHE A 14 17.54 -7.36 10.84
C PHE A 14 16.24 -7.77 10.13
N LEU A 15 15.14 -7.06 10.36
CA LEU A 15 13.83 -7.39 9.79
C LEU A 15 13.85 -7.41 8.26
N TRP A 16 14.35 -6.33 7.65
CA TRP A 16 14.43 -6.15 6.20
C TRP A 16 15.75 -6.67 5.61
N GLY A 17 16.49 -7.42 6.42
CA GLY A 17 17.67 -8.12 5.95
C GLY A 17 17.32 -9.20 4.92
N THR A 18 18.33 -9.56 4.11
CA THR A 18 18.21 -10.61 3.08
C THR A 18 17.94 -12.00 3.65
N SER A 19 17.96 -12.15 4.98
CA SER A 19 17.81 -13.43 5.66
C SER A 19 16.39 -13.69 6.22
N PHE A 20 15.50 -12.68 6.28
CA PHE A 20 14.21 -12.86 6.97
C PHE A 20 13.01 -12.42 6.14
N LEU A 21 12.60 -11.13 6.16
CA LEU A 21 11.36 -10.70 5.49
C LEU A 21 11.43 -10.80 3.97
N ILE A 22 12.56 -10.50 3.38
CA ILE A 22 12.72 -10.54 1.91
C ILE A 22 12.49 -11.97 1.37
N PRO A 23 13.16 -13.01 1.89
CA PRO A 23 12.88 -14.38 1.48
C PRO A 23 11.45 -14.83 1.79
N LEU A 24 10.89 -14.41 2.93
CA LEU A 24 9.52 -14.76 3.31
C LEU A 24 8.50 -14.16 2.34
N LEU A 25 8.64 -12.89 1.96
CA LEU A 25 7.76 -12.19 1.01
C LEU A 25 7.87 -12.75 -0.40
N CYS A 26 9.10 -12.79 -0.93
CA CYS A 26 9.34 -13.31 -2.27
C CYS A 26 9.00 -14.80 -2.37
N GLY A 27 9.34 -15.56 -1.35
CA GLY A 27 9.01 -17.00 -1.26
C GLY A 27 7.51 -17.24 -1.22
N THR A 28 6.76 -16.44 -0.46
CA THR A 28 5.29 -16.51 -0.43
C THR A 28 4.69 -16.17 -1.79
N GLY A 29 5.16 -15.11 -2.42
CA GLY A 29 4.68 -14.70 -3.74
C GLY A 29 5.01 -15.74 -4.82
N LEU A 30 6.22 -16.30 -4.81
CA LEU A 30 6.62 -17.40 -5.69
C LEU A 30 5.75 -18.64 -5.43
N PHE A 31 5.53 -19.00 -4.17
CA PHE A 31 4.67 -20.11 -3.80
C PHE A 31 3.26 -19.97 -4.37
N PHE A 32 2.62 -18.80 -4.18
CA PHE A 32 1.29 -18.56 -4.73
C PHE A 32 1.29 -18.51 -6.26
N THR A 33 2.32 -17.95 -6.87
CA THR A 33 2.48 -17.94 -8.34
C THR A 33 2.46 -19.35 -8.90
N LEU A 34 3.27 -20.25 -8.33
CA LEU A 34 3.35 -21.66 -8.77
C LEU A 34 2.06 -22.42 -8.42
N ARG A 35 1.58 -22.31 -7.17
CA ARG A 35 0.41 -23.04 -6.69
C ARG A 35 -0.87 -22.67 -7.42
N LEU A 36 -1.02 -21.42 -7.86
CA LEU A 36 -2.20 -20.92 -8.55
C LEU A 36 -2.02 -20.87 -10.09
N GLY A 37 -0.96 -21.49 -10.62
CA GLY A 37 -0.71 -21.59 -12.06
C GLY A 37 -0.50 -20.24 -12.73
N PHE A 38 0.39 -19.40 -12.17
CA PHE A 38 0.67 -18.05 -12.67
C PHE A 38 -0.58 -17.20 -12.79
N VAL A 39 -1.39 -17.17 -11.74
CA VAL A 39 -2.71 -16.50 -11.71
C VAL A 39 -2.64 -15.04 -12.17
N GLN A 40 -1.56 -14.33 -11.84
CA GLN A 40 -1.34 -12.93 -12.26
C GLN A 40 -1.21 -12.78 -13.79
N ILE A 41 -0.78 -13.80 -14.51
CA ILE A 41 -0.77 -13.83 -15.98
C ILE A 41 -2.09 -14.39 -16.50
N ALA A 42 -2.49 -15.58 -16.00
CA ALA A 42 -3.67 -16.30 -16.50
C ALA A 42 -4.98 -15.51 -16.32
N LYS A 43 -5.08 -14.66 -15.29
CA LYS A 43 -6.28 -13.86 -15.01
C LYS A 43 -6.12 -12.37 -15.31
N PHE A 44 -4.98 -11.94 -15.85
CA PHE A 44 -4.74 -10.52 -16.14
C PHE A 44 -5.76 -9.93 -17.14
N GLY A 45 -6.04 -10.64 -18.23
CA GLY A 45 -7.07 -10.23 -19.20
C GLY A 45 -8.48 -10.14 -18.58
N THR A 46 -8.80 -11.03 -17.62
CA THR A 46 -10.06 -10.96 -16.86
C THR A 46 -10.07 -9.73 -15.95
N ALA A 47 -8.91 -9.39 -15.35
CA ALA A 47 -8.75 -8.22 -14.50
C ALA A 47 -8.98 -6.92 -15.28
N CYS A 48 -8.36 -6.78 -16.45
CA CYS A 48 -8.57 -5.65 -17.34
C CYS A 48 -10.03 -5.53 -17.78
N LYS A 49 -10.66 -6.64 -18.19
CA LYS A 49 -12.08 -6.63 -18.57
C LYS A 49 -12.99 -6.18 -17.41
N LYS A 50 -12.71 -6.60 -16.18
CA LYS A 50 -13.49 -6.17 -14.99
C LYS A 50 -13.24 -4.71 -14.64
N LEU A 51 -12.03 -4.22 -14.79
CA LEU A 51 -11.70 -2.81 -14.56
C LEU A 51 -12.42 -1.91 -15.57
N PHE A 52 -12.28 -2.18 -16.87
CA PHE A 52 -12.78 -1.32 -17.94
C PHE A 52 -14.24 -1.62 -18.33
N GLY A 53 -14.71 -2.85 -18.19
CA GLY A 53 -16.07 -3.27 -18.58
C GLY A 53 -17.15 -2.81 -17.58
N ASN A 54 -16.80 -2.58 -16.33
CA ASN A 54 -17.69 -2.05 -15.30
C ASN A 54 -17.29 -0.63 -14.87
N PHE A 55 -16.58 0.09 -15.72
CA PHE A 55 -16.17 1.47 -15.45
C PHE A 55 -17.39 2.39 -15.53
N SER A 56 -18.11 2.47 -14.43
CA SER A 56 -19.11 3.52 -14.21
C SER A 56 -18.45 4.55 -13.30
N LEU A 57 -18.23 5.76 -13.83
CA LEU A 57 -17.74 6.91 -13.03
C LEU A 57 -18.64 7.23 -11.83
N PHE A 58 -19.84 6.67 -11.80
CA PHE A 58 -20.84 6.87 -10.75
C PHE A 58 -21.29 5.58 -10.05
N GLY A 59 -20.54 4.49 -10.19
CA GLY A 59 -20.67 3.22 -9.47
C GLY A 59 -22.07 2.58 -9.43
N GLU A 60 -22.15 1.26 -9.46
CA GLU A 60 -23.37 0.56 -9.04
C GLU A 60 -23.62 0.87 -7.55
N ALA A 61 -24.88 1.19 -7.20
CA ALA A 61 -25.24 1.53 -5.84
C ALA A 61 -24.83 0.41 -4.86
N ALA A 62 -23.83 0.72 -4.03
CA ALA A 62 -23.50 -0.11 -2.89
C ALA A 62 -24.75 -0.26 -2.02
N GLY A 63 -25.05 -1.48 -1.58
CA GLY A 63 -26.10 -1.70 -0.58
C GLY A 63 -25.80 -0.89 0.69
N LYS A 64 -26.79 -0.71 1.57
CA LYS A 64 -26.69 0.15 2.77
C LYS A 64 -25.47 -0.10 3.67
N HIS A 65 -24.73 -1.20 3.52
CA HIS A 65 -23.73 -1.67 4.47
C HIS A 65 -22.40 -2.17 3.86
N GLY A 66 -22.11 -1.91 2.57
CA GLY A 66 -20.89 -2.32 1.88
C GLY A 66 -20.43 -1.33 0.81
N MET A 67 -19.44 -1.71 0.03
CA MET A 67 -18.93 -0.97 -1.13
C MET A 67 -19.27 -1.69 -2.44
N SER A 68 -19.39 -0.97 -3.54
CA SER A 68 -19.36 -1.59 -4.87
C SER A 68 -17.98 -2.21 -5.14
N SER A 69 -17.87 -3.08 -6.12
CA SER A 69 -16.60 -3.69 -6.50
C SER A 69 -15.57 -2.63 -6.95
N PHE A 70 -16.03 -1.59 -7.64
CA PHE A 70 -15.19 -0.46 -8.06
C PHE A 70 -14.77 0.42 -6.87
N GLN A 71 -15.68 0.74 -5.94
CA GLN A 71 -15.36 1.49 -4.72
C GLN A 71 -14.31 0.78 -3.86
N ALA A 72 -14.42 -0.54 -3.72
CA ALA A 72 -13.44 -1.33 -3.00
C ALA A 72 -12.07 -1.33 -3.69
N LEU A 73 -12.03 -1.47 -5.02
CA LEU A 73 -10.81 -1.34 -5.80
C LEU A 73 -10.22 0.07 -5.68
N ALA A 74 -11.04 1.12 -5.84
CA ALA A 74 -10.59 2.50 -5.69
C ALA A 74 -10.03 2.77 -4.27
N THR A 75 -10.66 2.20 -3.23
CA THR A 75 -10.14 2.32 -1.86
C THR A 75 -8.82 1.57 -1.68
N ALA A 76 -8.65 0.40 -2.31
CA ALA A 76 -7.38 -0.33 -2.30
C ALA A 76 -6.28 0.44 -3.05
N ILE A 77 -6.57 0.95 -4.25
CA ILE A 77 -5.61 1.78 -5.03
C ILE A 77 -5.30 3.08 -4.28
N ALA A 78 -6.30 3.72 -3.64
CA ALA A 78 -6.09 4.91 -2.83
C ALA A 78 -5.11 4.68 -1.68
N ALA A 79 -5.13 3.49 -1.08
CA ALA A 79 -4.20 3.12 -0.03
C ALA A 79 -2.79 2.84 -0.58
N GLN A 80 -2.68 2.18 -1.72
CA GLN A 80 -1.42 1.80 -2.35
C GLN A 80 -0.70 3.00 -2.99
N VAL A 81 -1.40 3.79 -3.80
CA VAL A 81 -0.81 4.91 -4.55
C VAL A 81 -0.68 6.14 -3.64
N GLY A 82 0.48 6.30 -3.04
CA GLY A 82 0.80 7.34 -2.08
C GLY A 82 2.23 7.86 -2.18
N THR A 83 2.84 8.21 -1.05
CA THR A 83 4.25 8.62 -1.00
C THR A 83 5.20 7.52 -1.48
N GLY A 84 4.79 6.25 -1.41
CA GLY A 84 5.57 5.11 -1.88
C GLY A 84 5.98 5.23 -3.34
N ASN A 85 5.06 5.66 -4.20
CA ASN A 85 5.27 5.77 -5.65
C ASN A 85 6.17 6.95 -6.06
N LEU A 86 6.26 7.98 -5.22
CA LEU A 86 7.09 9.16 -5.48
C LEU A 86 8.33 9.15 -4.59
N ALA A 87 8.18 9.53 -3.33
CA ALA A 87 9.30 9.64 -2.38
C ALA A 87 9.94 8.28 -2.06
N GLY A 88 9.13 7.21 -1.91
CA GLY A 88 9.60 5.85 -1.65
C GLY A 88 10.43 5.28 -2.80
N ALA A 89 9.97 5.46 -4.04
CA ALA A 89 10.71 5.06 -5.23
C ALA A 89 12.06 5.76 -5.33
N MET A 90 12.11 7.06 -5.02
CA MET A 90 13.36 7.82 -4.97
C MET A 90 14.28 7.35 -3.84
N THR A 91 13.72 7.01 -2.70
CA THR A 91 14.50 6.43 -1.60
C THR A 91 15.15 5.09 -2.02
N ALA A 92 14.40 4.23 -2.73
CA ALA A 92 14.96 2.99 -3.27
C ALA A 92 16.06 3.25 -4.31
N LEU A 93 15.82 4.20 -5.21
CA LEU A 93 16.77 4.59 -6.25
C LEU A 93 18.06 5.15 -5.68
N VAL A 94 17.96 6.06 -4.69
CA VAL A 94 19.12 6.70 -4.05
C VAL A 94 19.92 5.71 -3.17
N SER A 95 19.20 4.87 -2.39
CA SER A 95 19.86 3.97 -1.42
C SER A 95 20.24 2.62 -2.02
N GLY A 96 19.53 2.15 -3.04
CA GLY A 96 19.72 0.85 -3.69
C GLY A 96 20.27 0.93 -5.12
N GLY A 97 20.41 2.14 -5.67
CA GLY A 97 20.77 2.35 -7.07
C GLY A 97 19.66 1.97 -8.05
N PRO A 98 19.89 2.14 -9.38
CA PRO A 98 18.92 1.79 -10.43
C PRO A 98 18.44 0.34 -10.36
N GLY A 99 19.29 -0.58 -9.93
CA GLY A 99 18.94 -1.99 -9.77
C GLY A 99 17.82 -2.24 -8.75
N ALA A 100 17.58 -1.34 -7.79
CA ALA A 100 16.47 -1.44 -6.87
C ALA A 100 15.11 -1.45 -7.59
N ILE A 101 14.99 -0.74 -8.69
CA ILE A 101 13.77 -0.70 -9.49
C ILE A 101 13.44 -2.06 -10.10
N PHE A 102 14.44 -2.78 -10.59
CA PHE A 102 14.26 -4.16 -11.05
C PHE A 102 13.68 -5.05 -9.93
N TRP A 103 14.23 -4.94 -8.71
CA TRP A 103 13.76 -5.73 -7.58
C TRP A 103 12.36 -5.30 -7.09
N MET A 104 11.96 -4.03 -7.27
CA MET A 104 10.59 -3.59 -7.07
C MET A 104 9.64 -4.30 -8.06
N TRP A 105 10.01 -4.42 -9.33
CA TRP A 105 9.20 -5.14 -10.34
C TRP A 105 9.06 -6.62 -10.01
N VAL A 106 10.16 -7.27 -9.59
CA VAL A 106 10.15 -8.68 -9.18
C VAL A 106 9.22 -8.87 -7.97
N ALA A 107 9.33 -8.01 -6.96
CA ALA A 107 8.47 -8.05 -5.78
C ALA A 107 7.00 -7.84 -6.15
N ALA A 108 6.68 -6.89 -7.02
CA ALA A 108 5.32 -6.62 -7.48
C ALA A 108 4.75 -7.78 -8.30
N PHE A 109 5.54 -8.36 -9.21
CA PHE A 109 5.11 -9.51 -10.02
C PHE A 109 4.67 -10.69 -9.15
N PHE A 110 5.47 -11.06 -8.17
CA PHE A 110 5.11 -12.11 -7.21
C PHE A 110 4.04 -11.63 -6.24
N GLY A 111 4.07 -10.37 -5.85
CA GLY A 111 3.09 -9.72 -4.98
C GLY A 111 1.67 -9.75 -5.54
N MET A 112 1.48 -9.65 -6.87
CA MET A 112 0.17 -9.80 -7.51
C MET A 112 -0.52 -11.12 -7.14
N ALA A 113 0.21 -12.23 -7.10
CA ALA A 113 -0.35 -13.54 -6.71
C ALA A 113 -0.66 -13.60 -5.21
N THR A 114 0.16 -12.94 -4.38
CA THR A 114 -0.08 -12.83 -2.95
C THR A 114 -1.34 -12.01 -2.67
N ASN A 115 -1.46 -10.83 -3.30
CA ASN A 115 -2.63 -9.96 -3.12
C ASN A 115 -3.92 -10.60 -3.64
N PHE A 116 -3.84 -11.38 -4.72
CA PHE A 116 -4.96 -12.23 -5.15
C PHE A 116 -5.43 -13.16 -4.04
N ALA A 117 -4.51 -13.84 -3.37
CA ALA A 117 -4.84 -14.77 -2.30
C ALA A 117 -5.44 -14.04 -1.08
N GLU A 118 -4.86 -12.91 -0.69
CA GLU A 118 -5.33 -12.04 0.39
C GLU A 118 -6.77 -11.58 0.15
N ALA A 119 -7.05 -11.02 -1.03
CA ALA A 119 -8.38 -10.53 -1.39
C ALA A 119 -9.43 -11.65 -1.45
N CYS A 120 -9.08 -12.84 -1.95
CA CYS A 120 -9.94 -14.02 -1.93
C CYS A 120 -10.29 -14.43 -0.50
N LEU A 121 -9.29 -14.49 0.40
CA LEU A 121 -9.51 -14.87 1.80
C LEU A 121 -10.31 -13.80 2.55
N ALA A 122 -10.08 -12.52 2.28
CA ALA A 122 -10.86 -11.45 2.85
C ALA A 122 -12.35 -11.55 2.51
N GLN A 123 -12.67 -11.85 1.25
CA GLN A 123 -14.05 -12.10 0.81
C GLN A 123 -14.65 -13.38 1.41
N LEU A 124 -13.85 -14.43 1.56
CA LEU A 124 -14.29 -15.70 2.12
C LEU A 124 -14.68 -15.58 3.59
N TYR A 125 -13.92 -14.81 4.38
CA TYR A 125 -14.05 -14.69 5.83
C TYR A 125 -14.66 -13.38 6.32
N LYS A 126 -15.23 -12.57 5.42
CA LYS A 126 -15.94 -11.34 5.82
C LYS A 126 -17.16 -11.62 6.68
N GLU A 127 -17.41 -10.76 7.62
CA GLU A 127 -18.53 -10.84 8.59
C GLU A 127 -19.35 -9.54 8.57
N TYR A 128 -20.47 -9.55 9.30
CA TYR A 128 -21.22 -8.34 9.62
C TYR A 128 -20.95 -8.00 11.09
N ASP A 129 -20.63 -6.74 11.38
CA ASP A 129 -20.51 -6.25 12.74
C ASP A 129 -21.87 -6.09 13.42
N GLU A 130 -21.87 -5.65 14.69
CA GLU A 130 -23.09 -5.42 15.49
C GLU A 130 -24.01 -4.35 14.88
N THR A 131 -23.48 -3.47 14.05
CA THR A 131 -24.19 -2.38 13.36
C THR A 131 -24.64 -2.76 11.96
N GLY A 132 -24.35 -3.99 11.52
CA GLY A 132 -24.69 -4.50 10.20
C GLY A 132 -23.72 -4.09 9.09
N HIS A 133 -22.59 -3.45 9.40
CA HIS A 133 -21.56 -3.15 8.41
C HIS A 133 -20.73 -4.38 8.09
N VAL A 134 -20.35 -4.51 6.82
CA VAL A 134 -19.43 -5.56 6.39
C VAL A 134 -18.03 -5.22 6.89
N VAL A 135 -17.40 -6.19 7.54
CA VAL A 135 -16.02 -6.10 8.05
C VAL A 135 -15.23 -7.34 7.63
N GLY A 136 -13.93 -7.21 7.48
CA GLY A 136 -13.05 -8.32 7.09
C GLY A 136 -11.60 -7.89 7.02
N GLY A 137 -10.75 -8.77 6.55
CA GLY A 137 -9.30 -8.57 6.48
C GLY A 137 -8.55 -9.64 7.28
N PRO A 138 -7.23 -9.48 7.47
CA PRO A 138 -6.40 -10.52 8.08
C PRO A 138 -6.84 -10.98 9.47
N ALA A 139 -7.17 -10.06 10.37
CA ALA A 139 -7.63 -10.42 11.71
C ALA A 139 -8.82 -11.41 11.66
N TYR A 140 -9.70 -11.26 10.68
CA TYR A 140 -10.87 -12.12 10.48
C TYR A 140 -10.49 -13.47 9.86
N TYR A 141 -9.70 -13.51 8.78
CA TYR A 141 -9.33 -14.80 8.21
C TYR A 141 -8.29 -15.56 9.04
N ILE A 142 -7.44 -14.89 9.83
CA ILE A 142 -6.57 -15.52 10.81
C ILE A 142 -7.41 -16.19 11.90
N SER A 143 -8.29 -15.42 12.56
CA SER A 143 -9.06 -15.95 13.70
C SER A 143 -10.10 -16.99 13.31
N ARG A 144 -10.69 -16.92 12.11
CA ARG A 144 -11.72 -17.86 11.62
C ARG A 144 -11.16 -18.98 10.77
N GLY A 145 -10.16 -18.66 9.97
CA GLY A 145 -9.56 -19.62 9.02
C GLY A 145 -8.67 -20.65 9.68
N LEU A 146 -7.93 -20.27 10.71
CA LEU A 146 -6.97 -21.13 11.42
C LEU A 146 -7.57 -21.87 12.63
N GLY A 147 -8.90 -21.88 12.82
CA GLY A 147 -9.58 -22.77 13.75
C GLY A 147 -10.03 -22.17 15.08
N ASN A 148 -10.03 -20.85 15.25
CA ASN A 148 -10.56 -20.15 16.44
C ASN A 148 -10.00 -20.63 17.79
N ASN A 149 -8.73 -21.06 17.82
CA ASN A 149 -7.97 -21.45 19.00
C ASN A 149 -7.19 -20.27 19.59
N PHE A 150 -6.45 -20.49 20.68
CA PHE A 150 -5.66 -19.44 21.33
C PHE A 150 -4.62 -18.83 20.36
N VAL A 151 -3.90 -19.66 19.61
CA VAL A 151 -2.84 -19.22 18.69
C VAL A 151 -3.41 -18.34 17.58
N SER A 152 -4.53 -18.77 16.97
CA SER A 152 -5.16 -17.98 15.91
C SER A 152 -5.69 -16.64 16.42
N LYS A 153 -6.23 -16.59 17.64
CA LYS A 153 -6.68 -15.34 18.28
C LYS A 153 -5.51 -14.43 18.61
N PHE A 154 -4.41 -14.98 19.13
CA PHE A 154 -3.20 -14.23 19.41
C PHE A 154 -2.61 -13.62 18.12
N LEU A 155 -2.44 -14.42 17.06
CA LEU A 155 -1.94 -13.94 15.78
C LEU A 155 -2.85 -12.87 15.17
N ALA A 156 -4.17 -13.02 15.27
CA ALA A 156 -5.13 -12.04 14.79
C ALA A 156 -5.05 -10.73 15.58
N ALA A 157 -4.92 -10.79 16.91
CA ALA A 157 -4.77 -9.62 17.74
C ALA A 157 -3.41 -8.94 17.50
N PHE A 158 -2.34 -9.72 17.36
CA PHE A 158 -1.02 -9.22 17.03
C PHE A 158 -1.02 -8.48 15.67
N PHE A 159 -1.61 -9.07 14.63
CA PHE A 159 -1.80 -8.39 13.36
C PHE A 159 -2.59 -7.09 13.51
N ALA A 160 -3.73 -7.14 14.24
CA ALA A 160 -4.60 -5.98 14.41
C ALA A 160 -3.90 -4.81 15.13
N VAL A 161 -3.10 -5.09 16.15
CA VAL A 161 -2.29 -4.07 16.83
C VAL A 161 -1.21 -3.54 15.89
N SER A 162 -0.51 -4.42 15.18
CA SER A 162 0.57 -4.04 14.28
C SER A 162 0.09 -3.12 13.16
N ILE A 163 -1.05 -3.41 12.50
CA ILE A 163 -1.58 -2.56 11.43
C ILE A 163 -2.08 -1.21 11.93
N ILE A 164 -2.64 -1.14 13.15
CA ILE A 164 -3.03 0.13 13.76
C ILE A 164 -1.79 1.02 13.96
N LEU A 165 -0.70 0.45 14.47
CA LEU A 165 0.56 1.17 14.66
C LEU A 165 1.23 1.50 13.33
N ALA A 166 1.31 0.53 12.40
CA ALA A 166 1.98 0.66 11.12
C ALA A 166 1.30 1.70 10.22
N LEU A 167 0.04 1.48 9.88
CA LEU A 167 -0.69 2.29 8.90
C LEU A 167 -1.56 3.34 9.57
N GLY A 168 -2.28 2.98 10.64
CA GLY A 168 -3.17 3.88 11.35
C GLY A 168 -2.45 5.09 11.95
N PHE A 169 -1.23 4.93 12.42
CA PHE A 169 -0.45 6.00 13.04
C PHE A 169 0.81 6.34 12.23
N MET A 170 1.84 5.49 12.22
CA MET A 170 3.15 5.82 11.63
C MET A 170 3.07 6.08 10.14
N GLY A 171 2.35 5.24 9.40
CA GLY A 171 2.15 5.44 7.96
C GLY A 171 1.45 6.76 7.63
N ASN A 172 0.41 7.11 8.38
CA ASN A 172 -0.27 8.40 8.20
C ASN A 172 0.63 9.58 8.51
N MET A 173 1.58 9.45 9.46
CA MET A 173 2.62 10.47 9.69
C MET A 173 3.53 10.63 8.47
N VAL A 174 3.97 9.53 7.84
CA VAL A 174 4.80 9.56 6.62
C VAL A 174 4.09 10.29 5.49
N GLN A 175 2.82 9.99 5.27
CA GLN A 175 2.02 10.63 4.23
C GLN A 175 1.89 12.14 4.48
N ALA A 176 1.51 12.53 5.69
CA ALA A 176 1.35 13.93 6.07
C ALA A 176 2.66 14.72 6.05
N ASN A 177 3.76 14.10 6.48
CA ASN A 177 5.10 14.68 6.40
C ASN A 177 5.49 14.99 4.95
N SER A 178 5.35 14.02 4.06
CA SER A 178 5.71 14.19 2.65
C SER A 178 4.85 15.25 1.93
N ILE A 179 3.54 15.34 2.25
CA ILE A 179 2.69 16.41 1.71
C ILE A 179 3.20 17.76 2.21
N SER A 180 3.46 17.90 3.51
CA SER A 180 3.88 19.16 4.11
C SER A 180 5.23 19.61 3.56
N ASP A 181 6.16 18.70 3.36
CA ASP A 181 7.48 18.96 2.76
C ASP A 181 7.35 19.40 1.30
N ALA A 182 6.50 18.72 0.51
CA ALA A 182 6.24 19.10 -0.87
C ALA A 182 5.60 20.50 -1.00
N PHE A 183 4.68 20.85 -0.11
CA PHE A 183 4.06 22.18 -0.10
C PHE A 183 5.01 23.28 0.38
N ASN A 184 5.87 22.95 1.33
CA ASN A 184 6.94 23.86 1.75
C ASN A 184 7.90 24.13 0.58
N GLY A 185 8.38 23.10 -0.11
CA GLY A 185 9.26 23.23 -1.28
C GLY A 185 8.61 23.97 -2.46
N ALA A 186 7.31 23.80 -2.69
CA ALA A 186 6.60 24.39 -3.83
C ALA A 186 6.14 25.84 -3.57
N PHE A 187 5.65 26.14 -2.36
CA PHE A 187 4.94 27.37 -2.06
C PHE A 187 5.53 28.14 -0.86
N GLY A 188 6.54 27.57 -0.18
CA GLY A 188 7.10 28.16 1.05
C GLY A 188 6.15 28.12 2.25
N TRP A 189 5.09 27.26 2.22
CA TRP A 189 4.12 27.20 3.31
C TRP A 189 4.71 26.51 4.55
N ASP A 190 4.36 27.03 5.73
CA ASP A 190 4.77 26.40 7.00
C ASP A 190 4.14 25.01 7.13
N THR A 191 4.96 23.99 7.42
CA THR A 191 4.55 22.60 7.55
C THR A 191 3.49 22.41 8.65
N LYS A 192 3.50 23.24 9.70
CA LYS A 192 2.49 23.24 10.77
C LYS A 192 1.11 23.63 10.25
N ILE A 193 1.05 24.64 9.37
CA ILE A 193 -0.21 25.09 8.77
C ILE A 193 -0.75 24.01 7.85
N VAL A 194 0.11 23.43 6.99
CA VAL A 194 -0.27 22.34 6.10
C VAL A 194 -0.77 21.13 6.91
N GLY A 195 -0.04 20.73 7.95
CA GLY A 195 -0.41 19.62 8.82
C GLY A 195 -1.74 19.85 9.56
N ALA A 196 -2.01 21.06 10.04
CA ALA A 196 -3.27 21.39 10.69
C ALA A 196 -4.45 21.30 9.71
N VAL A 197 -4.29 21.83 8.49
CA VAL A 197 -5.31 21.73 7.44
C VAL A 197 -5.58 20.27 7.06
N LEU A 198 -4.54 19.48 6.86
CA LEU A 198 -4.67 18.04 6.56
C LEU A 198 -5.41 17.29 7.66
N ALA A 199 -5.05 17.52 8.93
CA ALA A 199 -5.70 16.89 10.07
C ALA A 199 -7.20 17.24 10.17
N VAL A 200 -7.56 18.51 9.94
CA VAL A 200 -8.97 18.94 9.95
C VAL A 200 -9.76 18.30 8.79
N ILE A 201 -9.23 18.32 7.56
CA ILE A 201 -9.93 17.76 6.39
C ILE A 201 -10.08 16.24 6.58
N ALA A 202 -9.03 15.56 7.05
CA ALA A 202 -9.07 14.12 7.36
C ALA A 202 -10.14 13.82 8.42
N GLY A 203 -10.18 14.57 9.50
CA GLY A 203 -11.19 14.43 10.56
C GLY A 203 -12.62 14.57 10.06
N LEU A 204 -12.88 15.57 9.19
CA LEU A 204 -14.20 15.75 8.56
C LEU A 204 -14.60 14.53 7.70
N ILE A 205 -13.66 13.86 7.06
CA ILE A 205 -13.92 12.66 6.26
C ILE A 205 -14.18 11.46 7.19
N PHE A 206 -13.36 11.28 8.22
CA PHE A 206 -13.45 10.17 9.17
C PHE A 206 -14.79 10.11 9.89
N ILE A 207 -15.34 11.26 10.32
CA ILE A 207 -16.66 11.36 10.94
C ILE A 207 -17.77 10.77 10.05
N GLY A 208 -17.62 10.84 8.73
CA GLY A 208 -18.57 10.28 7.77
C GLY A 208 -18.50 8.76 7.60
N GLY A 209 -17.49 8.11 8.21
CA GLY A 209 -17.30 6.65 8.19
C GLY A 209 -17.07 6.06 6.79
N VAL A 210 -17.19 4.74 6.69
CA VAL A 210 -16.89 3.95 5.49
C VAL A 210 -17.53 4.48 4.20
N LYS A 211 -18.78 4.98 4.27
CA LYS A 211 -19.48 5.51 3.09
C LYS A 211 -18.82 6.78 2.54
N ARG A 212 -18.41 7.70 3.42
CA ARG A 212 -17.74 8.92 3.01
C ARG A 212 -16.35 8.62 2.48
N ILE A 213 -15.63 7.72 3.14
CA ILE A 213 -14.33 7.20 2.69
C ILE A 213 -14.46 6.65 1.27
N ALA A 214 -15.37 5.71 1.04
CA ALA A 214 -15.61 5.13 -0.28
C ALA A 214 -15.96 6.17 -1.36
N SER A 215 -16.83 7.14 -1.03
CA SER A 215 -17.25 8.19 -1.96
C SER A 215 -16.13 9.16 -2.30
N VAL A 216 -15.21 9.43 -1.36
CA VAL A 216 -14.05 10.30 -1.59
C VAL A 216 -13.02 9.56 -2.44
N THR A 217 -12.65 8.33 -2.09
CA THR A 217 -11.65 7.54 -2.82
C THR A 217 -12.08 7.23 -4.25
N GLU A 218 -13.37 6.90 -4.46
CA GLU A 218 -13.95 6.63 -5.79
C GLU A 218 -13.78 7.80 -6.77
N LYS A 219 -13.84 9.04 -6.28
CA LYS A 219 -13.68 10.24 -7.11
C LYS A 219 -12.23 10.68 -7.22
N LEU A 220 -11.49 10.61 -6.11
CA LEU A 220 -10.12 11.10 -6.01
C LEU A 220 -9.17 10.26 -6.86
N VAL A 221 -9.30 8.91 -6.82
CA VAL A 221 -8.39 7.99 -7.51
C VAL A 221 -8.39 8.19 -9.04
N PRO A 222 -9.51 8.26 -9.75
CA PRO A 222 -9.48 8.53 -11.19
C PRO A 222 -8.88 9.91 -11.53
N ILE A 223 -9.20 10.94 -10.74
CA ILE A 223 -8.67 12.30 -10.96
C ILE A 223 -7.15 12.31 -10.82
N MET A 224 -6.63 11.77 -9.73
CA MET A 224 -5.18 11.72 -9.50
C MET A 224 -4.45 10.88 -10.55
N ALA A 225 -5.04 9.73 -10.94
CA ALA A 225 -4.45 8.85 -11.93
C ALA A 225 -4.39 9.55 -13.31
N ILE A 226 -5.50 10.15 -13.77
CA ILE A 226 -5.54 10.84 -15.06
C ILE A 226 -4.53 11.99 -15.08
N LEU A 227 -4.51 12.81 -14.03
CA LEU A 227 -3.61 13.96 -13.95
C LEU A 227 -2.14 13.53 -14.04
N TYR A 228 -1.73 12.60 -13.18
CA TYR A 228 -0.34 12.18 -13.07
C TYR A 228 0.11 11.33 -14.26
N VAL A 229 -0.70 10.35 -14.66
CA VAL A 229 -0.37 9.43 -15.77
C VAL A 229 -0.29 10.19 -17.08
N THR A 230 -1.21 11.13 -17.35
CA THR A 230 -1.19 11.89 -18.60
C THR A 230 0.07 12.74 -18.72
N VAL A 231 0.38 13.54 -17.69
CA VAL A 231 1.57 14.39 -17.70
C VAL A 231 2.83 13.53 -17.75
N GLY A 232 2.91 12.49 -16.91
CA GLY A 232 4.07 11.60 -16.87
C GLY A 232 4.33 10.88 -18.18
N LEU A 233 3.30 10.39 -18.88
CA LEU A 233 3.45 9.79 -20.21
C LEU A 233 3.96 10.79 -21.24
N VAL A 234 3.46 12.03 -21.23
CA VAL A 234 3.98 13.09 -22.10
C VAL A 234 5.47 13.30 -21.86
N LEU A 235 5.90 13.39 -20.60
CA LEU A 235 7.29 13.58 -20.25
C LEU A 235 8.18 12.41 -20.67
N ILE A 236 7.70 11.18 -20.47
CA ILE A 236 8.41 9.95 -20.92
C ILE A 236 8.55 9.94 -22.45
N VAL A 237 7.49 10.29 -23.20
CA VAL A 237 7.53 10.34 -24.67
C VAL A 237 8.50 11.43 -25.15
N MET A 238 8.53 12.59 -24.51
CA MET A 238 9.48 13.67 -24.83
C MET A 238 10.94 13.23 -24.63
N ASN A 239 11.21 12.28 -23.73
CA ASN A 239 12.52 11.73 -23.43
C ASN A 239 12.71 10.28 -23.87
N ALA A 240 11.94 9.83 -24.84
CA ALA A 240 11.96 8.43 -25.29
C ALA A 240 13.35 7.94 -25.74
N SER A 241 14.20 8.84 -26.24
CA SER A 241 15.59 8.53 -26.63
C SER A 241 16.48 8.08 -25.44
N HIS A 242 16.18 8.49 -24.21
CA HIS A 242 16.92 8.11 -23.00
C HIS A 242 16.43 6.79 -22.40
N LEU A 243 15.23 6.33 -22.73
CA LEU A 243 14.65 5.11 -22.14
C LEU A 243 15.54 3.86 -22.32
N PRO A 244 16.18 3.59 -23.47
CA PRO A 244 17.08 2.45 -23.60
C PRO A 244 18.24 2.47 -22.59
N VAL A 245 18.78 3.66 -22.30
CA VAL A 245 19.85 3.85 -21.31
C VAL A 245 19.31 3.55 -19.91
N VAL A 246 18.17 4.14 -19.54
CA VAL A 246 17.50 3.92 -18.26
C VAL A 246 17.22 2.42 -18.03
N PHE A 247 16.65 1.72 -19.02
CA PHE A 247 16.45 0.27 -18.91
C PHE A 247 17.78 -0.47 -18.76
N GLY A 248 18.80 -0.09 -19.56
CA GLY A 248 20.14 -0.67 -19.45
C GLY A 248 20.73 -0.54 -18.04
N GLU A 249 20.58 0.61 -17.39
CA GLU A 249 21.02 0.86 -16.02
C GLU A 249 20.25 0.03 -15.01
N ILE A 250 18.91 0.00 -15.10
CA ILE A 250 18.06 -0.79 -14.21
C ILE A 250 18.47 -2.27 -14.24
N PHE A 251 18.62 -2.86 -15.42
CA PHE A 251 18.95 -4.27 -15.55
C PHE A 251 20.41 -4.56 -15.19
N SER A 252 21.36 -3.73 -15.63
CA SER A 252 22.79 -3.96 -15.33
C SER A 252 23.08 -3.82 -13.84
N CYS A 253 22.53 -2.80 -13.18
CA CYS A 253 22.75 -2.56 -11.75
C CYS A 253 22.00 -3.54 -10.85
N ALA A 254 21.00 -4.24 -11.35
CA ALA A 254 20.29 -5.28 -10.60
C ALA A 254 21.18 -6.49 -10.27
N PHE A 255 22.16 -6.81 -11.12
CA PHE A 255 22.99 -8.02 -11.02
C PHE A 255 24.50 -7.74 -10.96
N ALA A 256 24.93 -6.58 -11.40
CA ALA A 256 26.34 -6.17 -11.39
C ALA A 256 26.42 -4.71 -10.92
N PRO A 257 26.67 -4.46 -9.62
CA PRO A 257 26.75 -3.11 -9.10
C PRO A 257 27.93 -2.38 -9.76
N LYS A 258 27.61 -1.40 -10.59
CA LYS A 258 28.58 -0.43 -11.10
C LYS A 258 28.50 0.83 -10.26
N ALA A 259 29.61 1.51 -10.06
CA ALA A 259 29.60 2.90 -9.61
C ALA A 259 28.95 3.73 -10.74
N VAL A 260 27.63 3.93 -10.69
CA VAL A 260 26.87 4.55 -11.78
C VAL A 260 26.93 6.07 -11.68
N TRP A 261 27.03 6.62 -10.48
CA TRP A 261 27.07 8.07 -10.27
C TRP A 261 28.27 8.46 -9.41
N GLY A 262 29.20 9.18 -9.99
CA GLY A 262 30.50 9.64 -9.55
C GLY A 262 30.78 9.81 -8.06
N GLY A 263 30.89 8.77 -7.30
CA GLY A 263 31.20 8.76 -5.87
C GLY A 263 30.33 7.81 -5.03
N MET A 264 29.24 7.28 -5.54
CA MET A 264 28.52 6.19 -4.89
C MET A 264 29.26 4.88 -5.20
N ALA A 265 30.18 4.49 -4.30
CA ALA A 265 30.84 3.20 -4.34
C ALA A 265 29.83 2.08 -4.46
N GLY A 266 30.05 1.15 -5.40
CA GLY A 266 29.17 0.09 -5.86
C GLY A 266 28.19 -0.44 -4.83
N VAL A 267 26.93 -0.11 -5.00
CA VAL A 267 25.83 -0.62 -4.18
C VAL A 267 25.75 -2.13 -4.39
N ALA A 268 25.87 -2.92 -3.34
CA ALA A 268 25.81 -4.37 -3.46
C ALA A 268 24.43 -4.82 -3.95
N VAL A 269 24.36 -5.88 -4.77
CA VAL A 269 23.09 -6.50 -5.23
C VAL A 269 22.13 -6.72 -4.06
N ALA A 270 22.65 -7.11 -2.89
CA ALA A 270 21.86 -7.28 -1.67
C ALA A 270 21.17 -5.97 -1.21
N GLN A 271 21.82 -4.82 -1.35
CA GLN A 271 21.21 -3.52 -1.02
C GLN A 271 20.16 -3.12 -2.05
N ALA A 272 20.44 -3.30 -3.34
CA ALA A 272 19.44 -3.07 -4.38
C ALA A 272 18.19 -3.91 -4.15
N ALA A 273 18.35 -5.21 -3.86
CA ALA A 273 17.25 -6.09 -3.55
C ALA A 273 16.52 -5.66 -2.25
N ARG A 274 17.26 -5.33 -1.19
CA ARG A 274 16.70 -4.88 0.09
C ARG A 274 15.82 -3.63 -0.09
N TYR A 275 16.38 -2.57 -0.64
CA TYR A 275 15.66 -1.32 -0.81
C TYR A 275 14.54 -1.44 -1.85
N GLY A 276 14.77 -2.16 -2.94
CA GLY A 276 13.77 -2.39 -3.96
C GLY A 276 12.55 -3.13 -3.41
N ILE A 277 12.76 -4.26 -2.73
CA ILE A 277 11.68 -5.08 -2.19
C ILE A 277 10.96 -4.36 -1.04
N ALA A 278 11.70 -3.74 -0.10
CA ALA A 278 11.10 -3.03 1.02
C ALA A 278 10.26 -1.84 0.57
N ARG A 279 10.76 -1.00 -0.33
CA ARG A 279 10.02 0.16 -0.85
C ARG A 279 8.93 -0.24 -1.84
N GLY A 280 9.15 -1.30 -2.63
CA GLY A 280 8.10 -1.89 -3.47
C GLY A 280 6.92 -2.37 -2.64
N LEU A 281 7.17 -3.09 -1.55
CA LEU A 281 6.14 -3.54 -0.63
C LEU A 281 5.40 -2.37 0.04
N PHE A 282 6.13 -1.36 0.49
CA PHE A 282 5.53 -0.15 1.08
C PHE A 282 4.58 0.55 0.10
N SER A 283 4.87 0.51 -1.20
CA SER A 283 4.02 1.10 -2.24
C SER A 283 2.81 0.22 -2.55
N ASN A 284 3.04 -1.02 -2.99
CA ASN A 284 1.96 -1.87 -3.52
C ASN A 284 1.22 -2.72 -2.47
N GLU A 285 1.71 -2.72 -1.24
CA GLU A 285 1.10 -3.38 -0.06
C GLU A 285 0.85 -4.90 -0.19
N ALA A 286 1.38 -5.56 -1.22
CA ALA A 286 1.13 -6.98 -1.48
C ALA A 286 1.80 -7.88 -0.45
N GLY A 287 1.03 -8.63 0.30
CA GLY A 287 1.52 -9.47 1.41
C GLY A 287 1.56 -8.76 2.76
N MET A 288 1.24 -7.47 2.81
CA MET A 288 1.12 -6.73 4.08
C MET A 288 -0.18 -7.04 4.84
N GLY A 289 -1.22 -7.49 4.14
CA GLY A 289 -2.54 -7.70 4.73
C GLY A 289 -3.37 -6.43 4.90
N SER A 290 -2.99 -5.34 4.29
CA SER A 290 -3.67 -4.04 4.39
C SER A 290 -4.87 -3.95 3.45
N THR A 291 -4.65 -4.07 2.13
CA THR A 291 -5.68 -4.00 1.08
C THR A 291 -6.83 -5.01 1.22
N PRO A 292 -6.66 -6.20 1.83
CA PRO A 292 -7.76 -7.11 2.14
C PRO A 292 -8.94 -6.47 2.88
N HIS A 293 -8.73 -5.43 3.67
CA HIS A 293 -9.80 -4.70 4.34
C HIS A 293 -10.75 -4.01 3.36
N ALA A 294 -10.21 -3.40 2.31
CA ALA A 294 -11.03 -2.81 1.25
C ALA A 294 -11.71 -3.90 0.41
N HIS A 295 -10.98 -4.94 0.02
CA HIS A 295 -11.54 -6.03 -0.76
C HIS A 295 -12.64 -6.81 -0.03
N ALA A 296 -12.60 -6.92 1.31
CA ALA A 296 -13.60 -7.63 2.10
C ALA A 296 -15.00 -7.03 1.97
N VAL A 297 -15.11 -5.71 1.94
CA VAL A 297 -16.41 -5.01 1.97
C VAL A 297 -17.09 -4.93 0.60
N ALA A 298 -16.41 -5.34 -0.46
CA ALA A 298 -16.96 -5.38 -1.80
C ALA A 298 -18.14 -6.37 -1.91
N LYS A 299 -19.18 -5.94 -2.64
CA LYS A 299 -20.30 -6.81 -3.03
C LYS A 299 -19.94 -7.51 -4.32
N VAL A 300 -19.65 -8.79 -4.27
CA VAL A 300 -19.33 -9.64 -5.41
C VAL A 300 -20.03 -10.99 -5.33
N ASN A 301 -20.21 -11.65 -6.46
CA ASN A 301 -20.82 -12.97 -6.54
C ASN A 301 -19.86 -14.09 -6.18
N HIS A 302 -18.54 -13.89 -6.41
CA HIS A 302 -17.52 -14.89 -6.10
C HIS A 302 -16.25 -14.20 -5.54
N PRO A 303 -15.61 -14.77 -4.48
CA PRO A 303 -14.39 -14.19 -3.87
C PRO A 303 -13.25 -13.91 -4.85
N VAL A 304 -13.08 -14.75 -5.87
CA VAL A 304 -12.06 -14.62 -6.92
C VAL A 304 -12.21 -13.31 -7.70
N GLU A 305 -13.39 -12.73 -7.78
CA GLU A 305 -13.59 -11.46 -8.46
C GLU A 305 -12.81 -10.31 -7.81
N GLN A 306 -12.72 -10.31 -6.49
CA GLN A 306 -11.87 -9.35 -5.78
C GLN A 306 -10.39 -9.75 -5.85
N GLY A 307 -10.07 -11.03 -5.83
CA GLY A 307 -8.69 -11.50 -6.07
C GLY A 307 -8.13 -11.00 -7.41
N VAL A 308 -8.93 -11.10 -8.47
CA VAL A 308 -8.56 -10.60 -9.80
C VAL A 308 -8.35 -9.08 -9.82
N LEU A 309 -9.16 -8.32 -9.08
CA LEU A 309 -8.95 -6.87 -8.93
C LEU A 309 -7.72 -6.53 -8.08
N GLY A 310 -7.37 -7.38 -7.12
CA GLY A 310 -6.11 -7.24 -6.37
C GLY A 310 -4.87 -7.35 -7.26
N ILE A 311 -4.91 -8.19 -8.29
CA ILE A 311 -3.82 -8.27 -9.31
C ILE A 311 -3.64 -6.92 -10.00
N ILE A 312 -4.75 -6.32 -10.49
CA ILE A 312 -4.68 -5.08 -11.26
C ILE A 312 -4.29 -3.89 -10.39
N ALA A 313 -4.66 -3.89 -9.11
CA ALA A 313 -4.28 -2.84 -8.18
C ALA A 313 -2.75 -2.76 -8.00
N VAL A 314 -2.09 -3.89 -7.73
CA VAL A 314 -0.63 -3.98 -7.63
C VAL A 314 0.05 -3.62 -8.97
N PHE A 315 -0.55 -4.03 -10.10
CA PHE A 315 -0.03 -3.68 -11.41
C PHE A 315 -0.07 -2.18 -11.66
N ILE A 316 -1.20 -1.52 -11.39
CA ILE A 316 -1.34 -0.07 -11.56
C ILE A 316 -0.35 0.68 -10.67
N ASP A 317 -0.24 0.29 -9.41
CA ASP A 317 0.68 0.92 -8.46
C ASP A 317 2.12 0.91 -8.96
N THR A 318 2.65 -0.28 -9.23
CA THR A 318 4.09 -0.43 -9.47
C THR A 318 4.46 -0.30 -10.95
N PHE A 319 3.72 -0.97 -11.87
CA PHE A 319 4.09 -0.98 -13.29
C PHE A 319 3.57 0.24 -14.06
N VAL A 320 2.64 1.01 -13.50
CA VAL A 320 2.17 2.26 -14.12
C VAL A 320 2.67 3.47 -13.33
N VAL A 321 2.15 3.72 -12.14
CA VAL A 321 2.38 4.98 -11.40
C VAL A 321 3.83 5.13 -10.96
N LEU A 322 4.40 4.11 -10.32
CA LEU A 322 5.78 4.14 -9.85
C LEU A 322 6.77 4.25 -11.02
N ASN A 323 6.55 3.53 -12.12
CA ASN A 323 7.42 3.60 -13.29
C ASN A 323 7.40 4.98 -13.96
N ILE A 324 6.26 5.67 -13.98
CA ILE A 324 6.21 7.06 -14.45
C ILE A 324 7.17 7.94 -13.66
N THR A 325 7.14 7.84 -12.32
CA THR A 325 8.07 8.58 -11.47
C THR A 325 9.53 8.24 -11.80
N VAL A 326 9.84 6.95 -11.83
CA VAL A 326 11.21 6.45 -12.02
C VAL A 326 11.75 6.86 -13.39
N PHE A 327 11.00 6.59 -14.45
CA PHE A 327 11.46 6.91 -15.80
C PHE A 327 11.61 8.42 -16.03
N THR A 328 10.70 9.23 -15.48
CA THR A 328 10.82 10.68 -15.54
C THR A 328 12.09 11.16 -14.82
N VAL A 329 12.32 10.70 -13.59
CA VAL A 329 13.50 11.14 -12.82
C VAL A 329 14.80 10.62 -13.43
N MET A 330 14.88 9.35 -13.84
CA MET A 330 16.10 8.80 -14.43
C MET A 330 16.41 9.39 -15.80
N SER A 331 15.40 9.70 -16.62
CA SER A 331 15.62 10.31 -17.94
C SER A 331 15.88 11.81 -17.88
N SER A 332 15.70 12.47 -16.73
CA SER A 332 15.97 13.90 -16.58
C SER A 332 17.46 14.24 -16.46
N GLY A 333 18.32 13.27 -16.12
CA GLY A 333 19.74 13.51 -15.87
C GLY A 333 20.04 14.21 -14.52
N ILE A 334 19.01 14.51 -13.69
CA ILE A 334 19.21 15.20 -12.40
C ILE A 334 20.10 14.39 -11.45
N LEU A 335 20.10 13.06 -11.58
CA LEU A 335 20.87 12.17 -10.73
C LEU A 335 22.38 12.31 -10.95
N ASP A 336 22.79 12.67 -12.14
CA ASP A 336 24.21 12.81 -12.52
C ASP A 336 24.91 13.93 -11.73
N ASN A 337 24.15 14.98 -11.38
CA ASN A 337 24.66 16.15 -10.67
C ASN A 337 24.22 16.21 -9.19
N ASN A 338 23.24 15.40 -8.80
CA ASN A 338 22.65 15.51 -7.45
C ASN A 338 23.59 14.99 -6.34
N PHE A 339 24.37 13.96 -6.62
CA PHE A 339 25.21 13.28 -5.62
C PHE A 339 26.72 13.47 -5.82
N VAL A 340 27.14 14.40 -6.67
CA VAL A 340 28.53 14.82 -6.80
C VAL A 340 28.91 15.82 -5.70
N GLU A 341 30.22 16.01 -5.50
CA GLU A 341 30.72 17.02 -4.56
C GLU A 341 30.21 18.42 -4.93
N GLY A 342 29.49 19.07 -3.99
CA GLY A 342 28.80 20.34 -4.23
C GLY A 342 27.39 20.20 -4.85
N GLY A 343 26.90 18.99 -5.12
CA GLY A 343 25.55 18.75 -5.59
C GLY A 343 24.48 18.99 -4.52
N ALA A 344 23.21 19.05 -4.94
CA ALA A 344 22.09 19.43 -4.08
C ALA A 344 21.70 18.37 -3.02
N ASN A 345 22.14 17.12 -3.17
CA ASN A 345 21.81 15.99 -2.29
C ASN A 345 20.30 15.81 -2.03
N LEU A 346 19.48 16.09 -3.04
CA LEU A 346 18.02 15.96 -2.96
C LEU A 346 17.61 14.50 -2.75
N ARG A 347 16.58 14.28 -1.95
CA ARG A 347 16.08 12.95 -1.63
C ARG A 347 14.54 12.97 -1.57
N GLY A 348 13.93 11.79 -1.65
CA GLY A 348 12.49 11.65 -1.52
C GLY A 348 11.71 12.53 -2.49
N ILE A 349 10.75 13.31 -1.98
CA ILE A 349 9.86 14.12 -2.82
C ILE A 349 10.56 15.32 -3.47
N SER A 350 11.55 15.91 -2.80
CA SER A 350 12.29 17.06 -3.33
C SER A 350 13.05 16.69 -4.61
N LEU A 351 13.54 15.46 -4.72
CA LEU A 351 14.20 14.96 -5.93
C LEU A 351 13.20 14.84 -7.09
N VAL A 352 11.97 14.35 -6.83
CA VAL A 352 10.92 14.28 -7.84
C VAL A 352 10.52 15.68 -8.30
N GLN A 353 10.32 16.61 -7.37
CA GLN A 353 9.96 18.00 -7.68
C GLN A 353 11.01 18.65 -8.56
N ALA A 354 12.28 18.52 -8.21
CA ALA A 354 13.39 19.08 -8.98
C ALA A 354 13.48 18.45 -10.39
N ALA A 355 13.34 17.12 -10.52
CA ALA A 355 13.37 16.46 -11.82
C ALA A 355 12.25 16.94 -12.76
N PHE A 356 11.05 17.13 -12.24
CA PHE A 356 9.92 17.65 -13.02
C PHE A 356 10.07 19.13 -13.36
N ALA A 357 10.69 19.92 -12.47
CA ALA A 357 10.89 21.34 -12.65
C ALA A 357 12.05 21.63 -13.64
N GLU A 358 13.24 21.11 -13.37
CA GLU A 358 14.45 21.49 -14.10
C GLU A 358 14.44 21.05 -15.56
N HIS A 359 13.83 19.90 -15.85
CA HIS A 359 13.95 19.29 -17.17
C HIS A 359 12.68 19.33 -18.00
N PHE A 360 11.49 19.63 -17.40
CA PHE A 360 10.23 19.50 -18.14
C PHE A 360 9.25 20.66 -17.97
N LEU A 361 8.87 20.98 -16.72
CA LEU A 361 7.78 21.90 -16.43
C LEU A 361 8.24 23.30 -15.99
N GLY A 362 9.56 23.54 -15.85
CA GLY A 362 10.07 24.77 -15.29
C GLY A 362 9.50 25.02 -13.88
N SER A 363 9.22 26.27 -13.55
CA SER A 363 8.70 26.64 -12.22
C SER A 363 7.37 25.93 -11.83
N TRP A 364 6.63 25.37 -12.77
CA TRP A 364 5.39 24.62 -12.52
C TRP A 364 5.62 23.20 -12.00
N GLY A 365 6.83 22.65 -12.12
CA GLY A 365 7.13 21.29 -11.67
C GLY A 365 6.95 21.09 -10.18
N TYR A 366 7.39 22.03 -9.35
CA TYR A 366 7.22 21.96 -7.90
C TYR A 366 5.74 21.98 -7.48
N PRO A 367 4.91 22.97 -7.90
CA PRO A 367 3.48 22.95 -7.61
C PRO A 367 2.75 21.72 -8.15
N PHE A 368 3.07 21.28 -9.37
CA PHE A 368 2.46 20.11 -9.97
C PHE A 368 2.64 18.85 -9.11
N ILE A 369 3.88 18.56 -8.71
CA ILE A 369 4.19 17.40 -7.86
C ILE A 369 3.59 17.56 -6.47
N ALA A 370 3.58 18.76 -5.88
CA ALA A 370 2.93 18.99 -4.59
C ALA A 370 1.43 18.67 -4.63
N VAL A 371 0.72 19.10 -5.69
CA VAL A 371 -0.71 18.81 -5.88
C VAL A 371 -0.95 17.32 -6.16
N CYS A 372 -0.14 16.68 -7.00
CA CYS A 372 -0.23 15.23 -7.25
C CYS A 372 -0.01 14.44 -5.96
N LEU A 373 1.02 14.79 -5.19
CA LEU A 373 1.29 14.13 -3.92
C LEU A 373 0.18 14.36 -2.89
N LEU A 374 -0.41 15.55 -2.86
CA LEU A 374 -1.57 15.79 -2.01
C LEU A 374 -2.68 14.78 -2.32
N PHE A 375 -3.03 14.58 -3.59
CA PHE A 375 -4.06 13.62 -3.95
C PHE A 375 -3.64 12.18 -3.62
N PHE A 376 -2.43 11.77 -3.95
CA PHE A 376 -1.92 10.43 -3.69
C PHE A 376 -1.82 10.15 -2.19
N ALA A 377 -1.01 10.93 -1.47
CA ALA A 377 -0.75 10.69 -0.07
C ALA A 377 -1.98 10.92 0.82
N PHE A 378 -2.83 11.89 0.49
CA PHE A 378 -4.05 12.12 1.25
C PHE A 378 -5.09 11.01 1.03
N SER A 379 -5.21 10.46 -0.19
CA SER A 379 -6.04 9.27 -0.40
C SER A 379 -5.53 8.06 0.39
N THR A 380 -4.21 7.92 0.52
CA THR A 380 -3.59 6.88 1.35
C THR A 380 -3.89 7.08 2.83
N VAL A 381 -3.82 8.31 3.35
CA VAL A 381 -4.25 8.64 4.72
C VAL A 381 -5.67 8.14 4.99
N ILE A 382 -6.59 8.38 4.06
CA ILE A 382 -7.98 7.96 4.19
C ILE A 382 -8.11 6.42 4.16
N GLY A 383 -7.41 5.76 3.24
CA GLY A 383 -7.41 4.30 3.13
C GLY A 383 -6.80 3.61 4.36
N TRP A 384 -5.65 4.08 4.82
CA TRP A 384 -4.96 3.51 5.97
C TRP A 384 -5.67 3.79 7.29
N TYR A 385 -6.29 4.95 7.43
CA TYR A 385 -7.21 5.20 8.53
C TYR A 385 -8.31 4.14 8.58
N TYR A 386 -8.95 3.84 7.44
CA TYR A 386 -10.01 2.83 7.37
C TYR A 386 -9.52 1.42 7.72
N PHE A 387 -8.30 1.04 7.33
CA PHE A 387 -7.73 -0.25 7.72
C PHE A 387 -7.50 -0.33 9.23
N GLY A 388 -6.96 0.73 9.83
CA GLY A 388 -6.83 0.84 11.28
C GLY A 388 -8.19 0.84 12.00
N GLU A 389 -9.19 1.58 11.48
CA GLU A 389 -10.56 1.59 12.03
C GLU A 389 -11.16 0.19 12.10
N THR A 390 -11.00 -0.61 11.03
CA THR A 390 -11.52 -1.99 11.00
C THR A 390 -10.88 -2.86 12.09
N ASN A 391 -9.61 -2.66 12.37
CA ASN A 391 -8.89 -3.39 13.41
C ASN A 391 -9.16 -2.86 14.83
N ILE A 392 -9.41 -1.57 15.01
CA ILE A 392 -9.95 -1.01 16.26
C ILE A 392 -11.33 -1.60 16.56
N ARG A 393 -12.21 -1.69 15.56
CA ARG A 393 -13.52 -2.37 15.71
C ARG A 393 -13.38 -3.83 16.10
N TYR A 394 -12.41 -4.54 15.51
CA TYR A 394 -12.12 -5.94 15.81
C TYR A 394 -11.68 -6.16 17.27
N LEU A 395 -10.78 -5.31 17.79
CA LEU A 395 -10.21 -5.45 19.13
C LEU A 395 -11.12 -4.89 20.23
N PHE A 396 -11.66 -3.69 20.04
CA PHE A 396 -12.28 -2.87 21.07
C PHE A 396 -13.75 -2.53 20.81
N GLY A 397 -14.28 -2.86 19.61
CA GLY A 397 -15.64 -2.52 19.21
C GLY A 397 -15.80 -1.05 18.77
N ALA A 398 -17.04 -0.67 18.45
CA ALA A 398 -17.33 0.65 17.88
C ALA A 398 -17.10 1.84 18.84
N LYS A 399 -17.10 1.60 20.14
CA LYS A 399 -16.91 2.66 21.17
C LYS A 399 -15.50 3.28 21.14
N ALA A 400 -14.50 2.54 20.66
CA ALA A 400 -13.11 2.99 20.59
C ALA A 400 -12.81 3.82 19.31
N LEU A 401 -13.79 4.03 18.44
CA LEU A 401 -13.53 4.73 17.17
C LEU A 401 -13.25 6.21 17.36
N LEU A 402 -13.99 6.91 18.22
CA LEU A 402 -13.78 8.33 18.42
C LEU A 402 -12.39 8.64 19.02
N PRO A 403 -11.91 7.96 20.07
CA PRO A 403 -10.52 8.10 20.50
C PRO A 403 -9.50 7.82 19.39
N TYR A 404 -9.72 6.77 18.61
CA TYR A 404 -8.83 6.45 17.49
C TYR A 404 -8.80 7.57 16.43
N GLN A 405 -9.95 8.12 16.05
CA GLN A 405 -10.04 9.24 15.11
C GLN A 405 -9.23 10.46 15.58
N ILE A 406 -9.42 10.84 16.84
CA ILE A 406 -8.68 11.97 17.46
C ILE A 406 -7.18 11.69 17.43
N LEU A 407 -6.76 10.49 17.83
CA LEU A 407 -5.34 10.11 17.82
C LEU A 407 -4.76 10.18 16.42
N VAL A 408 -5.44 9.65 15.39
CA VAL A 408 -4.95 9.72 14.01
C VAL A 408 -4.78 11.17 13.54
N MET A 409 -5.71 12.07 13.87
CA MET A 409 -5.58 13.50 13.56
C MET A 409 -4.34 14.12 14.23
N VAL A 410 -4.08 13.78 15.49
CA VAL A 410 -2.88 14.21 16.22
C VAL A 410 -1.62 13.67 15.55
N PHE A 411 -1.61 12.41 15.12
CA PHE A 411 -0.48 11.81 14.42
C PHE A 411 -0.25 12.42 13.03
N ILE A 412 -1.30 12.75 12.28
CA ILE A 412 -1.20 13.50 11.02
C ILE A 412 -0.52 14.85 11.25
N PHE A 413 -0.96 15.62 12.24
CA PHE A 413 -0.38 16.91 12.58
C PHE A 413 1.09 16.79 13.04
N THR A 414 1.36 15.89 13.98
CA THR A 414 2.72 15.69 14.50
C THR A 414 3.69 15.18 13.43
N GLY A 415 3.22 14.29 12.56
CA GLY A 415 4.01 13.78 11.42
C GLY A 415 4.46 14.90 10.48
N SER A 416 3.60 15.87 10.25
CA SER A 416 3.92 17.04 9.39
C SER A 416 5.07 17.92 9.94
N VAL A 417 5.38 17.81 11.23
CA VAL A 417 6.37 18.66 11.92
C VAL A 417 7.65 17.92 12.29
N LEU A 418 7.59 16.58 12.40
CA LEU A 418 8.71 15.78 12.84
C LEU A 418 9.77 15.60 11.74
N LYS A 419 10.99 15.29 12.16
CA LYS A 419 12.07 14.89 11.24
C LYS A 419 11.68 13.59 10.53
N ILE A 420 11.85 13.57 9.23
CA ILE A 420 11.40 12.51 8.32
C ILE A 420 12.02 11.13 8.63
N ASP A 421 13.29 11.08 9.01
CA ASP A 421 14.04 9.83 9.17
C ASP A 421 13.44 8.92 10.24
N LEU A 422 13.11 9.45 11.43
CA LEU A 422 12.50 8.67 12.51
C LEU A 422 11.11 8.15 12.12
N VAL A 423 10.33 8.97 11.44
CA VAL A 423 8.97 8.60 11.02
C VAL A 423 9.01 7.44 10.01
N TRP A 424 9.94 7.48 9.06
CA TRP A 424 10.15 6.40 8.11
C TRP A 424 10.63 5.11 8.77
N GLU A 425 11.62 5.19 9.66
CA GLU A 425 12.16 4.01 10.36
C GLU A 425 11.10 3.32 11.23
N LEU A 426 10.29 4.08 11.95
CA LEU A 426 9.18 3.54 12.72
C LEU A 426 8.11 2.90 11.84
N SER A 427 7.78 3.54 10.71
CA SER A 427 6.84 2.98 9.74
C SER A 427 7.34 1.65 9.17
N ASP A 428 8.61 1.58 8.77
CA ASP A 428 9.22 0.36 8.25
C ASP A 428 9.22 -0.76 9.30
N PHE A 429 9.53 -0.45 10.55
CA PHE A 429 9.53 -1.42 11.64
C PHE A 429 8.16 -2.06 11.85
N PHE A 430 7.11 -1.24 12.01
CA PHE A 430 5.76 -1.75 12.24
C PHE A 430 5.18 -2.44 11.01
N ASN A 431 5.50 -1.97 9.80
CA ASN A 431 5.14 -2.66 8.57
C ASN A 431 5.79 -4.05 8.49
N GLY A 432 7.07 -4.17 8.83
CA GLY A 432 7.77 -5.45 8.86
C GLY A 432 7.14 -6.45 9.83
N ILE A 433 6.78 -6.00 11.04
CA ILE A 433 6.12 -6.85 12.04
C ILE A 433 4.73 -7.30 11.58
N MET A 434 3.97 -6.41 10.93
CA MET A 434 2.61 -6.68 10.47
C MET A 434 2.56 -7.78 9.39
N VAL A 435 3.57 -7.83 8.53
CA VAL A 435 3.67 -8.81 7.43
C VAL A 435 3.69 -10.26 7.95
N ILE A 436 4.38 -10.52 9.06
CA ILE A 436 4.65 -11.89 9.54
C ILE A 436 3.37 -12.70 9.80
N PRO A 437 2.44 -12.26 10.66
CA PRO A 437 1.22 -13.03 10.94
C PRO A 437 0.32 -13.18 9.72
N ASN A 438 0.34 -12.21 8.81
CA ASN A 438 -0.41 -12.28 7.57
C ASN A 438 0.11 -13.37 6.64
N LEU A 439 1.41 -13.37 6.34
CA LEU A 439 2.01 -14.37 5.44
C LEU A 439 1.86 -15.79 5.98
N ILE A 440 2.05 -16.00 7.29
CA ILE A 440 1.80 -17.30 7.94
C ILE A 440 0.35 -17.75 7.66
N ALA A 441 -0.61 -16.87 7.85
CA ALA A 441 -2.01 -17.21 7.70
C ALA A 441 -2.39 -17.54 6.25
N ILE A 442 -1.96 -16.73 5.27
CA ILE A 442 -2.31 -16.98 3.87
C ILE A 442 -1.65 -18.25 3.34
N LEU A 443 -0.41 -18.55 3.76
CA LEU A 443 0.27 -19.83 3.41
C LEU A 443 -0.50 -21.03 3.94
N LEU A 444 -0.92 -21.02 5.22
CA LEU A 444 -1.71 -22.08 5.83
C LEU A 444 -3.10 -22.23 5.19
N LEU A 445 -3.68 -21.13 4.71
CA LEU A 445 -4.99 -21.09 4.06
C LEU A 445 -4.92 -21.26 2.52
N SER A 446 -3.74 -21.47 1.96
CA SER A 446 -3.51 -21.53 0.51
C SER A 446 -4.35 -22.58 -0.22
N GLY A 447 -4.66 -23.71 0.43
CA GLY A 447 -5.56 -24.72 -0.11
C GLY A 447 -6.97 -24.21 -0.36
N LYS A 448 -7.47 -23.28 0.47
CA LYS A 448 -8.79 -22.67 0.28
C LYS A 448 -8.79 -21.71 -0.90
N VAL A 449 -7.70 -20.95 -1.09
CA VAL A 449 -7.54 -20.07 -2.25
C VAL A 449 -7.53 -20.87 -3.55
N ALA A 450 -6.74 -21.97 -3.59
CA ALA A 450 -6.67 -22.84 -4.77
C ALA A 450 -8.03 -23.48 -5.10
N LYS A 451 -8.79 -23.88 -4.07
CA LYS A 451 -10.15 -24.40 -4.24
C LYS A 451 -11.10 -23.35 -4.82
N LEU A 452 -11.08 -22.13 -4.29
CA LEU A 452 -11.89 -21.01 -4.80
C LEU A 452 -11.58 -20.71 -6.28
N LEU A 453 -10.30 -20.70 -6.64
CA LEU A 453 -9.89 -20.44 -8.04
C LEU A 453 -10.38 -21.57 -8.96
N LYS A 454 -10.30 -22.84 -8.51
CA LYS A 454 -10.81 -23.99 -9.26
C LYS A 454 -12.33 -23.88 -9.46
N GLU A 455 -13.10 -23.65 -8.40
CA GLU A 455 -14.57 -23.47 -8.44
C GLU A 455 -14.96 -22.33 -9.41
N TYR A 456 -14.26 -21.21 -9.35
CA TYR A 456 -14.49 -20.08 -10.26
C TYR A 456 -14.22 -20.44 -11.75
N ASN A 457 -13.16 -21.19 -12.03
CA ASN A 457 -12.82 -21.62 -13.39
C ASN A 457 -13.85 -22.63 -13.94
N GLU A 458 -14.44 -23.42 -13.08
CA GLU A 458 -15.49 -24.41 -13.42
C GLU A 458 -16.89 -23.76 -13.49
N GLY A 459 -17.01 -22.45 -13.26
CA GLY A 459 -18.30 -21.75 -13.27
C GLY A 459 -19.23 -22.10 -12.11
N ILE A 460 -18.68 -22.67 -11.03
CA ILE A 460 -19.45 -23.06 -9.85
C ILE A 460 -19.82 -21.81 -9.05
N ALA A 461 -21.12 -21.60 -8.84
CA ALA A 461 -21.63 -20.50 -8.05
C ALA A 461 -21.14 -20.58 -6.59
N PHE A 462 -20.66 -19.47 -6.07
CA PHE A 462 -20.25 -19.36 -4.68
C PHE A 462 -21.49 -19.23 -3.77
N THR A 463 -21.82 -20.28 -3.03
CA THR A 463 -22.93 -20.29 -2.06
C THR A 463 -22.40 -20.00 -0.66
N LYS A 464 -22.75 -18.85 -0.10
CA LYS A 464 -22.38 -18.45 1.28
C LYS A 464 -22.87 -19.42 2.35
N GLU A 465 -23.91 -20.19 2.09
CA GLU A 465 -24.53 -21.12 3.05
C GLU A 465 -23.57 -22.18 3.61
N LYS A 466 -22.58 -22.62 2.83
CA LYS A 466 -21.58 -23.60 3.32
C LYS A 466 -20.63 -23.05 4.40
N ILE A 467 -20.56 -21.75 4.59
CA ILE A 467 -19.63 -21.10 5.53
C ILE A 467 -20.35 -20.58 6.77
N PHE A 468 -21.60 -20.11 6.63
CA PHE A 468 -22.39 -19.51 7.71
C PHE A 468 -23.21 -20.49 8.57
N VAL A 469 -23.28 -21.76 8.20
CA VAL A 469 -24.09 -22.77 8.93
C VAL A 469 -23.66 -22.97 10.39
N LYS A 470 -22.45 -22.57 10.79
CA LYS A 470 -21.99 -22.66 12.19
C LYS A 470 -22.23 -21.42 13.06
N CYS A 471 -22.61 -20.29 12.50
CA CYS A 471 -22.76 -19.03 13.26
C CYS A 471 -24.20 -18.72 13.75
N LYS A 472 -25.24 -19.40 13.22
CA LYS A 472 -26.65 -19.12 13.58
C LYS A 472 -27.05 -19.44 15.03
N ASN A 473 -26.20 -20.11 15.81
CA ASN A 473 -26.55 -20.59 17.15
C ASN A 473 -25.77 -20.03 18.33
N LYS A 474 -25.06 -18.89 18.20
CA LYS A 474 -24.50 -18.19 19.38
C LYS A 474 -24.55 -16.68 19.17
N LYS A 475 -25.38 -15.97 19.93
CA LYS A 475 -25.19 -14.57 20.30
C LYS A 475 -23.75 -14.46 20.81
N ARG A 476 -22.80 -14.01 19.99
CA ARG A 476 -21.39 -13.88 20.41
C ARG A 476 -21.03 -12.42 20.56
N ARG A 477 -20.81 -12.06 21.81
CA ARG A 477 -20.04 -10.90 22.25
C ARG A 477 -18.63 -10.99 21.67
N SER A 478 -18.02 -9.84 21.41
CA SER A 478 -16.59 -9.72 21.06
C SER A 478 -15.73 -10.65 21.92
N PRO A 479 -14.72 -11.34 21.39
CA PRO A 479 -13.89 -12.25 22.18
C PRO A 479 -13.16 -11.57 23.36
N PHE A 480 -13.08 -10.26 23.39
CA PHE A 480 -12.41 -9.47 24.42
C PHE A 480 -13.37 -8.68 25.34
N VAL A 481 -14.66 -8.58 25.03
CA VAL A 481 -15.65 -7.96 25.91
C VAL A 481 -16.36 -9.09 26.69
N ARG A 482 -15.70 -9.65 27.69
CA ARG A 482 -16.37 -10.36 28.78
C ARG A 482 -16.32 -9.51 30.04
N SER A 483 -17.52 -9.15 30.46
CA SER A 483 -17.97 -8.92 31.82
C SER A 483 -17.12 -8.05 32.76
N SER A 484 -17.54 -6.86 32.97
CA SER A 484 -17.76 -6.39 34.33
C SER A 484 -19.07 -5.61 34.30
N PHE A 485 -19.98 -6.15 35.10
CA PHE A 485 -21.37 -5.84 35.44
C PHE A 485 -22.43 -6.54 34.60
#